data_2d443f1540ee0d0b5e8d2fb893583f81
#
_entry.id   2d443f1540ee0d0b5e8d2fb893583f81
#
_cell.length_a   1.000
_cell.length_b   1.000
_cell.length_c   1.000
_cell.angle_alpha   90.00
_cell.angle_beta   90.00
_cell.angle_gamma   90.00
#
_symmetry.space_group_name_H-M   'P 1'
#
loop_
_entity.id
_entity.type
_entity.pdbx_description
1 polymer ?
#
loop_
_entity_poly.entity_id
_entity_poly.type
_entity_poly.pdbx_seq_one_letter_code
_entity_poly.pdbx_strand_id
1 'polypeptide(L)'
;MKKNIFLLLCLISLCAIVACSDKKQSQTIITHKPKKEQARPVQKIGDYKDSTFVTWNNEAYKVVIIRKADNQLPIVKDDNGIKFYDNSITVKIAKRANGQVIFEHVFTKSDFAKYLDENFKQENVLQGVVFDEIEDNNLLLVGSVGAGDKSNDEFVPFKIKISKGRTMTIEKSSKMEDADEDTM
;
A
#
# COMPACT_ATOMS: atom_id res chain seq x y z
N MET A 1 22.87 46.28 -80.92
CA MET A 1 22.13 45.21 -80.23
C MET A 1 22.98 44.34 -79.33
N LYS A 2 24.23 44.02 -79.59
CA LYS A 2 25.11 43.18 -78.76
C LYS A 2 25.48 43.81 -77.41
N LYS A 3 25.56 45.11 -77.29
CA LYS A 3 25.99 45.83 -76.06
C LYS A 3 24.88 45.79 -74.95
N ASN A 4 23.63 45.81 -75.32
CA ASN A 4 22.51 45.81 -74.41
C ASN A 4 22.25 44.40 -73.82
N ILE A 5 22.60 43.35 -74.59
CA ILE A 5 22.48 41.95 -74.11
C ILE A 5 23.53 41.65 -73.06
N PHE A 6 24.71 42.23 -73.23
CA PHE A 6 25.79 42.02 -72.21
C PHE A 6 25.49 42.72 -70.91
N LEU A 7 24.86 43.91 -70.98
CA LEU A 7 24.43 44.62 -69.73
C LEU A 7 23.33 43.91 -69.00
N LEU A 8 22.36 43.30 -69.80
CA LEU A 8 21.30 42.51 -69.18
C LEU A 8 21.79 41.22 -68.49
N LEU A 9 22.82 40.59 -69.13
CA LEU A 9 23.43 39.39 -68.55
C LEU A 9 24.22 39.68 -67.23
N CYS A 10 24.88 40.86 -67.17
CA CYS A 10 25.58 41.27 -65.92
C CYS A 10 24.59 41.62 -64.79
N LEU A 11 23.41 42.19 -65.13
CA LEU A 11 22.40 42.52 -64.14
C LEU A 11 21.78 41.29 -63.54
N ILE A 12 21.58 40.19 -64.30
CA ILE A 12 21.05 38.91 -63.81
C ILE A 12 22.08 38.17 -62.90
N SER A 13 23.38 38.32 -63.22
CA SER A 13 24.46 37.71 -62.40
C SER A 13 24.62 38.33 -61.01
N LEU A 14 24.25 39.64 -60.88
CA LEU A 14 24.40 40.34 -59.59
C LEU A 14 23.26 40.03 -58.60
N CYS A 15 22.11 39.49 -59.04
CA CYS A 15 21.01 39.11 -58.17
C CYS A 15 21.15 37.73 -57.52
N ALA A 16 22.17 36.92 -57.89
CA ALA A 16 22.34 35.55 -57.41
C ALA A 16 23.16 35.43 -56.11
N ILE A 17 23.71 36.52 -55.57
CA ILE A 17 24.59 36.48 -54.39
C ILE A 17 23.95 36.97 -53.09
N VAL A 18 22.64 37.22 -53.06
CA VAL A 18 21.95 37.71 -51.82
C VAL A 18 21.07 36.63 -51.17
N ALA A 19 21.19 35.37 -51.58
CA ALA A 19 20.35 34.29 -51.04
C ALA A 19 21.09 33.30 -50.12
N CYS A 20 22.09 33.76 -49.35
CA CYS A 20 22.64 33.06 -48.22
C CYS A 20 22.42 33.89 -46.97
N SER A 21 21.17 33.99 -46.54
CA SER A 21 20.85 34.37 -45.17
C SER A 21 21.02 33.14 -44.31
N ASP A 22 22.14 33.02 -43.65
CA ASP A 22 22.32 32.09 -42.50
C ASP A 22 21.18 32.31 -41.51
N LYS A 23 20.15 31.49 -41.58
CA LYS A 23 19.28 31.30 -40.49
C LYS A 23 20.13 30.70 -39.35
N LYS A 24 20.66 31.56 -38.49
CA LYS A 24 21.04 31.14 -37.15
C LYS A 24 19.84 30.39 -36.57
N GLN A 25 19.85 29.08 -36.66
CA GLN A 25 19.04 28.26 -35.77
C GLN A 25 19.42 28.65 -34.35
N SER A 26 18.63 29.54 -33.74
CA SER A 26 18.63 29.66 -32.31
C SER A 26 18.27 28.28 -31.81
N GLN A 27 19.27 27.53 -31.38
CA GLN A 27 19.06 26.37 -30.51
C GLN A 27 18.46 26.92 -29.22
N THR A 28 17.16 27.12 -29.25
CA THR A 28 16.39 27.29 -28.04
C THR A 28 16.49 25.93 -27.34
N ILE A 29 17.51 25.80 -26.51
CA ILE A 29 17.55 24.72 -25.52
C ILE A 29 16.31 24.95 -24.67
N ILE A 30 15.23 24.22 -25.00
CA ILE A 30 14.06 24.12 -24.15
C ILE A 30 14.57 23.34 -22.94
N THR A 31 15.16 24.01 -21.97
CA THR A 31 15.37 23.51 -20.64
C THR A 31 13.97 23.33 -20.06
N HIS A 32 13.42 22.14 -20.23
CA HIS A 32 12.27 21.75 -19.45
C HIS A 32 12.69 21.87 -17.99
N LYS A 33 12.23 22.95 -17.35
CA LYS A 33 12.32 23.08 -15.90
C LYS A 33 11.81 21.75 -15.35
N PRO A 34 12.56 20.97 -14.58
CA PRO A 34 12.05 19.70 -14.07
C PRO A 34 10.74 20.02 -13.39
N LYS A 35 9.64 19.41 -13.89
CA LYS A 35 8.32 19.52 -13.30
C LYS A 35 8.52 19.02 -11.87
N LYS A 36 8.37 19.92 -10.87
CA LYS A 36 8.41 19.52 -9.47
C LYS A 36 7.48 18.33 -9.34
N GLU A 37 8.05 17.16 -9.10
CA GLU A 37 7.29 15.95 -8.84
C GLU A 37 6.37 16.28 -7.66
N GLN A 38 5.08 16.38 -7.93
CA GLN A 38 4.11 16.59 -6.85
C GLN A 38 4.20 15.36 -5.97
N ALA A 39 4.59 15.56 -4.71
CA ALA A 39 4.68 14.47 -3.75
C ALA A 39 3.33 13.74 -3.73
N ARG A 40 3.34 12.46 -4.06
CA ARG A 40 2.14 11.63 -4.02
C ARG A 40 1.58 11.64 -2.60
N PRO A 41 0.27 11.81 -2.42
CA PRO A 41 -0.34 11.78 -1.09
C PRO A 41 -0.11 10.41 -0.44
N VAL A 42 -0.03 10.38 0.89
CA VAL A 42 0.03 9.13 1.66
C VAL A 42 -1.30 8.40 1.49
N GLN A 43 -1.23 7.13 1.11
CA GLN A 43 -2.39 6.29 0.82
C GLN A 43 -2.93 5.60 2.08
N LYS A 44 -4.13 5.05 1.97
CA LYS A 44 -4.79 4.20 2.98
C LYS A 44 -5.28 2.93 2.30
N ILE A 45 -5.15 1.79 2.97
CA ILE A 45 -5.73 0.54 2.46
C ILE A 45 -7.25 0.44 2.69
N GLY A 46 -7.81 1.42 3.41
CA GLY A 46 -9.23 1.55 3.70
C GLY A 46 -9.60 1.18 5.13
N ASP A 47 -10.54 1.93 5.71
CA ASP A 47 -11.11 1.63 7.02
C ASP A 47 -12.22 0.58 6.86
N TYR A 48 -12.39 -0.29 7.84
CA TYR A 48 -13.56 -1.18 7.89
C TYR A 48 -14.00 -1.45 9.32
N LYS A 49 -15.25 -1.89 9.46
CA LYS A 49 -15.81 -2.38 10.70
C LYS A 49 -16.62 -3.64 10.42
N ASP A 50 -16.32 -4.69 11.15
CA ASP A 50 -17.06 -5.94 11.11
C ASP A 50 -17.53 -6.35 12.50
N SER A 51 -18.59 -7.20 12.56
CA SER A 51 -19.03 -7.78 13.81
C SER A 51 -19.73 -9.10 13.63
N THR A 52 -19.30 -10.09 14.39
CA THR A 52 -19.82 -11.46 14.35
C THR A 52 -20.33 -11.88 15.73
N PHE A 53 -21.44 -12.64 15.76
CA PHE A 53 -21.91 -13.29 16.97
C PHE A 53 -21.35 -14.70 17.03
N VAL A 54 -20.79 -15.06 18.17
CA VAL A 54 -20.18 -16.37 18.40
C VAL A 54 -20.69 -16.98 19.69
N THR A 55 -20.76 -18.32 19.76
CA THR A 55 -20.95 -19.05 21.01
C THR A 55 -19.60 -19.53 21.50
N TRP A 56 -19.16 -19.04 22.64
CA TRP A 56 -17.88 -19.39 23.24
C TRP A 56 -18.07 -19.78 24.69
N ASN A 57 -17.60 -20.97 25.07
CA ASN A 57 -17.82 -21.54 26.41
C ASN A 57 -19.29 -21.50 26.90
N ASN A 58 -20.21 -21.89 26.03
CA ASN A 58 -21.66 -21.90 26.27
C ASN A 58 -22.30 -20.52 26.53
N GLU A 59 -21.59 -19.43 26.28
CA GLU A 59 -22.12 -18.06 26.33
C GLU A 59 -22.07 -17.41 24.95
N ALA A 60 -23.05 -16.55 24.66
CA ALA A 60 -23.08 -15.78 23.42
C ALA A 60 -22.31 -14.47 23.55
N TYR A 61 -21.41 -14.23 22.61
CA TYR A 61 -20.58 -13.02 22.52
C TYR A 61 -20.77 -12.33 21.19
N LYS A 62 -20.43 -11.04 21.17
CA LYS A 62 -20.23 -10.24 19.98
C LYS A 62 -18.75 -9.91 19.85
N VAL A 63 -18.14 -10.33 18.76
CA VAL A 63 -16.80 -9.92 18.36
C VAL A 63 -16.96 -8.72 17.43
N VAL A 64 -16.30 -7.61 17.72
CA VAL A 64 -16.30 -6.40 16.90
C VAL A 64 -14.86 -6.10 16.52
N ILE A 65 -14.62 -5.90 15.23
CA ILE A 65 -13.30 -5.62 14.67
C ILE A 65 -13.38 -4.31 13.90
N ILE A 66 -12.48 -3.38 14.20
CA ILE A 66 -12.45 -2.05 13.57
C ILE A 66 -11.01 -1.76 13.12
N ARG A 67 -10.76 -1.69 11.81
CA ARG A 67 -9.50 -1.21 11.24
C ARG A 67 -9.61 0.26 10.88
N LYS A 68 -8.58 1.02 11.23
CA LYS A 68 -8.43 2.42 10.82
C LYS A 68 -6.99 2.70 10.43
N ALA A 69 -6.82 3.51 9.40
CA ALA A 69 -5.52 4.09 9.11
C ALA A 69 -5.13 5.02 10.28
N ASP A 70 -3.93 4.85 10.81
CA ASP A 70 -3.46 5.54 11.99
C ASP A 70 -2.31 6.50 11.62
N ASN A 71 -2.54 7.79 11.74
CA ASN A 71 -1.56 8.82 11.40
C ASN A 71 -0.52 9.06 12.52
N GLN A 72 -0.66 8.41 13.66
CA GLN A 72 0.32 8.46 14.75
C GLN A 72 1.38 7.34 14.59
N LEU A 73 1.11 6.33 13.77
CA LEU A 73 2.06 5.29 13.44
C LEU A 73 3.06 5.79 12.38
N PRO A 74 4.27 5.21 12.32
CA PRO A 74 5.24 5.50 11.27
C PRO A 74 4.63 5.28 9.88
N ILE A 75 4.92 6.20 8.95
CA ILE A 75 4.56 6.02 7.54
C ILE A 75 5.37 4.86 6.97
N VAL A 76 4.68 3.94 6.34
CA VAL A 76 5.25 2.83 5.58
C VAL A 76 5.56 3.31 4.16
N LYS A 77 6.68 2.89 3.63
CA LYS A 77 7.08 3.16 2.25
C LYS A 77 7.43 1.85 1.57
N ASP A 78 6.66 1.49 0.55
CA ASP A 78 6.92 0.29 -0.23
C ASP A 78 8.18 0.42 -1.12
N ASP A 79 8.59 -0.65 -1.77
CA ASP A 79 9.73 -0.74 -2.69
C ASP A 79 9.59 0.20 -3.90
N ASN A 80 8.38 0.55 -4.32
CA ASN A 80 8.06 1.52 -5.37
C ASN A 80 8.05 2.97 -4.89
N GLY A 81 8.33 3.21 -3.60
CA GLY A 81 8.35 4.52 -2.98
C GLY A 81 6.96 5.11 -2.69
N ILE A 82 5.90 4.32 -2.81
CA ILE A 82 4.54 4.73 -2.44
C ILE A 82 4.42 4.71 -0.92
N LYS A 83 3.80 5.75 -0.37
CA LYS A 83 3.65 5.92 1.07
C LYS A 83 2.26 5.51 1.53
N PHE A 84 2.20 4.77 2.63
CA PHE A 84 0.95 4.32 3.26
C PHE A 84 0.91 4.72 4.74
N TYR A 85 -0.27 5.09 5.22
CA TYR A 85 -0.53 5.03 6.65
C TYR A 85 -0.60 3.56 7.09
N ASP A 86 0.10 3.23 8.17
CA ASP A 86 -0.12 1.92 8.81
C ASP A 86 -1.48 1.93 9.55
N ASN A 87 -1.94 0.78 9.99
CA ASN A 87 -3.25 0.61 10.58
C ASN A 87 -3.18 0.24 12.05
N SER A 88 -4.16 0.73 12.81
CA SER A 88 -4.54 0.17 14.09
C SER A 88 -5.85 -0.62 13.95
N ILE A 89 -5.92 -1.80 14.59
CA ILE A 89 -7.09 -2.69 14.51
C ILE A 89 -7.57 -2.99 15.92
N THR A 90 -8.72 -2.43 16.28
CA THR A 90 -9.36 -2.70 17.55
C THR A 90 -10.18 -3.98 17.45
N VAL A 91 -9.90 -4.94 18.31
CA VAL A 91 -10.72 -6.14 18.54
C VAL A 91 -11.38 -6.03 19.91
N LYS A 92 -12.71 -6.12 19.94
CA LYS A 92 -13.50 -6.09 21.17
C LYS A 92 -14.43 -7.29 21.22
N ILE A 93 -14.39 -8.01 22.35
CA ILE A 93 -15.31 -9.14 22.61
C ILE A 93 -16.19 -8.75 23.79
N ALA A 94 -17.50 -8.73 23.59
CA ALA A 94 -18.49 -8.39 24.61
C ALA A 94 -19.56 -9.45 24.76
N LYS A 95 -20.01 -9.70 25.98
CA LYS A 95 -21.16 -10.59 26.25
C LYS A 95 -22.41 -10.05 25.56
N ARG A 96 -23.12 -10.90 24.81
CA ARG A 96 -24.35 -10.51 24.14
C ARG A 96 -25.47 -10.13 25.13
N ALA A 97 -25.51 -10.78 26.29
CA ALA A 97 -26.59 -10.62 27.27
C ALA A 97 -26.63 -9.21 27.87
N ASN A 98 -25.49 -8.58 28.12
CA ASN A 98 -25.43 -7.32 28.86
C ASN A 98 -24.41 -6.30 28.30
N GLY A 99 -23.74 -6.62 27.19
CA GLY A 99 -22.75 -5.74 26.58
C GLY A 99 -21.40 -5.65 27.35
N GLN A 100 -21.21 -6.44 28.41
CA GLN A 100 -19.97 -6.42 29.19
C GLN A 100 -18.80 -6.82 28.30
N VAL A 101 -17.81 -5.91 28.17
CA VAL A 101 -16.56 -6.18 27.47
C VAL A 101 -15.71 -7.11 28.31
N ILE A 102 -15.30 -8.22 27.74
CA ILE A 102 -14.44 -9.22 28.38
C ILE A 102 -13.01 -9.21 27.85
N PHE A 103 -12.83 -8.71 26.61
CA PHE A 103 -11.54 -8.55 25.97
C PHE A 103 -11.57 -7.32 25.05
N GLU A 104 -10.50 -6.54 25.08
CA GLU A 104 -10.27 -5.45 24.15
C GLU A 104 -8.78 -5.29 23.92
N HIS A 105 -8.35 -5.27 22.66
CA HIS A 105 -6.96 -5.04 22.28
C HIS A 105 -6.91 -4.21 21.00
N VAL A 106 -5.92 -3.33 20.92
CA VAL A 106 -5.62 -2.56 19.72
C VAL A 106 -4.35 -3.12 19.11
N PHE A 107 -4.51 -3.89 18.05
CA PHE A 107 -3.39 -4.44 17.29
C PHE A 107 -2.75 -3.35 16.44
N THR A 108 -1.42 -3.37 16.44
CA THR A 108 -0.57 -2.63 15.52
C THR A 108 0.45 -3.62 14.92
N LYS A 109 1.18 -3.22 13.91
CA LYS A 109 2.23 -4.06 13.34
C LYS A 109 3.29 -4.49 14.36
N SER A 110 3.49 -3.70 15.43
CA SER A 110 4.46 -4.03 16.50
C SER A 110 4.11 -5.30 17.25
N ASP A 111 2.83 -5.70 17.35
CA ASP A 111 2.42 -6.96 17.99
C ASP A 111 2.97 -8.18 17.24
N PHE A 112 3.24 -8.04 15.96
CA PHE A 112 3.73 -9.09 15.06
C PHE A 112 5.24 -8.99 14.78
N ALA A 113 5.91 -7.96 15.26
CA ALA A 113 7.27 -7.58 14.87
C ALA A 113 8.31 -8.68 15.07
N LYS A 114 8.17 -9.53 16.11
CA LYS A 114 9.12 -10.61 16.41
C LYS A 114 9.16 -11.72 15.34
N TYR A 115 8.17 -11.77 14.45
CA TYR A 115 8.04 -12.78 13.41
C TYR A 115 8.40 -12.25 12.00
N LEU A 116 8.71 -10.96 11.90
CA LEU A 116 8.97 -10.25 10.65
C LEU A 116 10.43 -9.80 10.61
N ASP A 117 11.07 -9.90 9.45
CA ASP A 117 12.36 -9.26 9.23
C ASP A 117 12.26 -7.73 9.16
N GLU A 118 13.39 -7.04 9.26
CA GLU A 118 13.40 -5.58 9.33
C GLU A 118 12.91 -4.90 8.04
N ASN A 119 13.27 -5.44 6.87
CA ASN A 119 12.85 -4.86 5.59
C ASN A 119 11.34 -5.02 5.42
N PHE A 120 10.83 -6.22 5.69
CA PHE A 120 9.39 -6.49 5.61
C PHE A 120 8.58 -5.58 6.53
N LYS A 121 9.06 -5.31 7.77
CA LYS A 121 8.40 -4.37 8.68
C LYS A 121 8.37 -2.94 8.14
N GLN A 122 9.42 -2.50 7.43
CA GLN A 122 9.50 -1.13 6.92
C GLN A 122 8.63 -0.90 5.69
N GLU A 123 8.42 -1.92 4.86
CA GLU A 123 7.77 -1.84 3.56
C GLU A 123 6.30 -2.27 3.58
N ASN A 124 5.84 -2.91 4.66
CA ASN A 124 4.53 -3.52 4.76
C ASN A 124 3.68 -2.93 5.90
N VAL A 125 2.35 -3.02 5.76
CA VAL A 125 1.36 -2.52 6.71
C VAL A 125 0.63 -3.66 7.42
N LEU A 126 0.05 -3.40 8.60
CA LEU A 126 -0.93 -4.32 9.20
C LEU A 126 -2.19 -4.30 8.33
N GLN A 127 -2.40 -5.37 7.56
CA GLN A 127 -3.51 -5.43 6.59
C GLN A 127 -4.85 -5.73 7.25
N GLY A 128 -4.88 -6.67 8.21
CA GLY A 128 -6.13 -7.11 8.80
C GLY A 128 -5.95 -7.93 10.06
N VAL A 129 -7.03 -7.99 10.84
CA VAL A 129 -7.31 -9.02 11.83
C VAL A 129 -8.78 -9.35 11.66
N VAL A 130 -9.12 -10.64 11.51
CA VAL A 130 -10.50 -11.13 11.31
C VAL A 130 -10.80 -12.26 12.29
N PHE A 131 -12.08 -12.45 12.61
CA PHE A 131 -12.51 -13.63 13.35
C PHE A 131 -12.41 -14.85 12.42
N ASP A 132 -11.88 -15.94 12.95
CA ASP A 132 -11.75 -17.21 12.25
C ASP A 132 -12.79 -18.20 12.81
N GLU A 133 -12.48 -18.80 13.94
CA GLU A 133 -13.34 -19.83 14.53
C GLU A 133 -13.18 -19.91 16.06
N ILE A 134 -13.96 -20.82 16.67
CA ILE A 134 -13.76 -21.27 18.05
C ILE A 134 -13.22 -22.71 18.00
N GLU A 135 -11.99 -22.89 18.47
CA GLU A 135 -11.33 -24.19 18.50
C GLU A 135 -10.80 -24.46 19.92
N ASP A 136 -11.02 -25.64 20.47
CA ASP A 136 -10.53 -26.07 21.79
C ASP A 136 -10.81 -25.06 22.92
N ASN A 137 -12.01 -24.50 22.93
CA ASN A 137 -12.40 -23.43 23.87
C ASN A 137 -11.58 -22.14 23.76
N ASN A 138 -10.88 -21.92 22.66
CA ASN A 138 -10.22 -20.66 22.35
C ASN A 138 -10.93 -19.95 21.21
N LEU A 139 -10.95 -18.63 21.27
CA LEU A 139 -11.36 -17.79 20.16
C LEU A 139 -10.14 -17.51 19.29
N LEU A 140 -10.25 -17.89 18.02
CA LEU A 140 -9.18 -17.71 17.03
C LEU A 140 -9.47 -16.53 16.14
N LEU A 141 -8.43 -15.74 15.90
CA LEU A 141 -8.41 -14.67 14.90
C LEU A 141 -7.24 -14.95 13.95
N VAL A 142 -7.39 -14.51 12.71
CA VAL A 142 -6.29 -14.46 11.73
C VAL A 142 -5.89 -13.01 11.53
N GLY A 143 -4.58 -12.75 11.64
CA GLY A 143 -3.97 -11.46 11.33
C GLY A 143 -3.10 -11.56 10.08
N SER A 144 -2.86 -10.45 9.40
CA SER A 144 -1.90 -10.38 8.29
C SER A 144 -1.15 -9.05 8.26
N VAL A 145 0.14 -9.14 7.98
CA VAL A 145 1.00 -8.00 7.64
C VAL A 145 1.48 -8.22 6.22
N GLY A 146 1.38 -7.23 5.36
CA GLY A 146 1.74 -7.33 3.96
C GLY A 146 1.67 -6.01 3.22
N ALA A 147 1.78 -6.06 1.90
CA ALA A 147 1.82 -4.88 1.05
C ALA A 147 0.59 -3.97 1.24
N GLY A 148 0.84 -2.67 1.23
CA GLY A 148 -0.23 -1.65 1.24
C GLY A 148 -0.94 -1.54 -0.10
N ASP A 149 -0.29 -1.97 -1.17
CA ASP A 149 -0.85 -2.00 -2.53
C ASP A 149 -1.53 -3.36 -2.79
N LYS A 150 -2.75 -3.31 -3.31
CA LYS A 150 -3.53 -4.51 -3.68
C LYS A 150 -2.99 -5.28 -4.89
N SER A 151 -2.06 -4.71 -5.62
CA SER A 151 -1.41 -5.37 -6.76
C SER A 151 -0.29 -6.34 -6.34
N ASN A 152 0.11 -6.30 -5.08
CA ASN A 152 1.10 -7.19 -4.49
C ASN A 152 0.41 -8.10 -3.46
N ASP A 153 0.47 -9.41 -3.68
CA ASP A 153 -0.17 -10.44 -2.85
C ASP A 153 0.76 -10.94 -1.73
N GLU A 154 1.93 -10.31 -1.56
CA GLU A 154 2.87 -10.72 -0.51
C GLU A 154 2.34 -10.33 0.88
N PHE A 155 2.20 -11.32 1.76
CA PHE A 155 1.84 -11.11 3.15
C PHE A 155 2.31 -12.26 4.04
N VAL A 156 2.43 -11.96 5.33
CA VAL A 156 2.72 -12.95 6.38
C VAL A 156 1.45 -13.12 7.22
N PRO A 157 0.86 -14.34 7.26
CA PRO A 157 -0.31 -14.63 8.07
C PRO A 157 0.07 -14.99 9.51
N PHE A 158 -0.84 -14.70 10.45
CA PHE A 158 -0.69 -14.97 11.87
C PHE A 158 -1.95 -15.59 12.46
N LYS A 159 -1.77 -16.59 13.32
CA LYS A 159 -2.83 -17.13 14.19
C LYS A 159 -2.78 -16.39 15.53
N ILE A 160 -3.91 -15.84 15.94
CA ILE A 160 -4.07 -15.15 17.21
C ILE A 160 -5.07 -15.95 18.03
N LYS A 161 -4.64 -16.49 19.16
CA LYS A 161 -5.45 -17.31 20.06
C LYS A 161 -5.78 -16.52 21.33
N ILE A 162 -7.05 -16.42 21.64
CA ILE A 162 -7.55 -15.82 22.88
C ILE A 162 -8.20 -16.91 23.72
N SER A 163 -7.59 -17.20 24.89
CA SER A 163 -8.09 -18.22 25.80
C SER A 163 -9.25 -17.71 26.68
N LYS A 164 -9.96 -18.63 27.34
CA LYS A 164 -11.00 -18.30 28.33
C LYS A 164 -10.46 -17.41 29.47
N GLY A 165 -9.19 -17.56 29.83
CA GLY A 165 -8.50 -16.71 30.81
C GLY A 165 -8.11 -15.32 30.27
N ARG A 166 -8.51 -14.99 29.03
CA ARG A 166 -8.18 -13.73 28.34
C ARG A 166 -6.69 -13.56 28.03
N THR A 167 -5.93 -14.65 28.08
CA THR A 167 -4.55 -14.67 27.62
C THR A 167 -4.55 -14.70 26.10
N MET A 168 -3.78 -13.82 25.50
CA MET A 168 -3.60 -13.76 24.05
C MET A 168 -2.22 -14.30 23.68
N THR A 169 -2.16 -15.14 22.67
CA THR A 169 -0.91 -15.60 22.05
C THR A 169 -0.98 -15.33 20.55
N ILE A 170 0.16 -15.00 19.95
CA ILE A 170 0.32 -14.77 18.52
C ILE A 170 1.42 -15.70 18.02
N GLU A 171 1.18 -16.36 16.90
CA GLU A 171 2.16 -17.21 16.22
C GLU A 171 2.05 -17.02 14.69
N LYS A 172 3.13 -17.28 13.96
CA LYS A 172 3.11 -17.28 12.50
C LYS A 172 2.28 -18.47 12.03
N SER A 173 1.37 -18.26 11.08
CA SER A 173 0.55 -19.35 10.54
C SER A 173 1.28 -20.01 9.37
N SER A 174 1.33 -21.36 9.34
CA SER A 174 1.85 -22.16 8.23
C SER A 174 0.76 -22.61 7.26
N LYS A 175 -0.52 -22.35 7.56
CA LYS A 175 -1.69 -22.91 6.83
C LYS A 175 -1.85 -22.45 5.37
N MET A 176 -0.97 -21.61 4.81
CA MET A 176 -1.00 -21.24 3.39
C MET A 176 0.06 -21.94 2.52
N GLU A 177 1.03 -22.62 3.14
CA GLU A 177 2.02 -23.40 2.38
C GLU A 177 1.44 -24.74 1.87
N ASP A 178 0.35 -25.23 2.51
CA ASP A 178 -0.24 -26.55 2.18
C ASP A 178 -1.33 -26.49 1.08
N ALA A 179 -1.74 -25.31 0.64
CA ALA A 179 -2.81 -25.17 -0.37
C ALA A 179 -2.34 -25.42 -1.82
N ASP A 180 -1.02 -25.39 -2.06
CA ASP A 180 -0.45 -25.54 -3.40
C ASP A 180 0.06 -26.99 -3.70
N GLU A 181 0.10 -27.89 -2.71
CA GLU A 181 0.59 -29.27 -2.92
C GLU A 181 -0.48 -30.30 -3.32
N ASP A 182 -1.78 -30.00 -3.20
CA ASP A 182 -2.86 -30.96 -3.50
C ASP A 182 -3.45 -30.86 -4.93
N THR A 183 -2.77 -30.15 -5.85
CA THR A 183 -3.19 -30.09 -7.27
C THR A 183 -2.04 -30.44 -8.23
N MET A 184 -1.53 -31.67 -8.14
CA MET A 184 -0.84 -32.33 -9.25
C MET A 184 -1.32 -33.77 -9.43
#